data_37a00abc05afc43a9d5f3535e61ae21c
#
_entry.id   37a00abc05afc43a9d5f3535e61ae21c
#
_cell.length_a   1.000
_cell.length_b   1.000
_cell.length_c   1.000
_cell.angle_alpha   90.00
_cell.angle_beta   90.00
_cell.angle_gamma   90.00
#
_symmetry.space_group_name_H-M   'P 1'
#
loop_
_entity.id
_entity.type
_entity.pdbx_description
1 polymer ?
#
loop_
_entity_poly.entity_id
_entity_poly.type
_entity_poly.pdbx_seq_one_letter_code
_entity_poly.pdbx_strand_id
1 'polypeptide(L)'
;MRHDELLDLAALDAVGALSRDEQQTLRAAIERADPATRQDIDALYAVSAELAAADGEGPSPQLRDRILAYSLEHAATPPQPTTPFWFTRAHEGWQKHPLPGVMFKALAVDEARGVATLLLKVGPGAVYPPHEHSGHEECYVIEGDVEVMGQRLGPGDFHHADAGSAHGSLTSEHGATVLLVVALSDYLN
;
A
#
# COMPACT_ATOMS: atom_id res chain seq x y z
N MET A 1 -24.96 18.05 3.55
CA MET A 1 -25.90 16.97 3.25
C MET A 1 -25.97 16.12 4.50
N ARG A 2 -27.15 15.71 4.93
CA ARG A 2 -27.32 14.87 6.12
C ARG A 2 -26.96 13.42 5.77
N HIS A 3 -26.67 12.62 6.77
CA HIS A 3 -26.34 11.19 6.61
C HIS A 3 -27.41 10.43 5.79
N ASP A 4 -28.69 10.56 6.15
CA ASP A 4 -29.77 9.88 5.46
C ASP A 4 -29.90 10.29 3.99
N GLU A 5 -29.72 11.58 3.70
CA GLU A 5 -29.74 12.10 2.32
C GLU A 5 -28.59 11.52 1.46
N LEU A 6 -27.42 11.29 2.08
CA LEU A 6 -26.28 10.66 1.41
C LEU A 6 -26.54 9.21 1.11
N LEU A 7 -27.12 8.47 2.05
CA LEU A 7 -27.46 7.05 1.83
C LEU A 7 -28.56 6.89 0.75
N ASP A 8 -29.59 7.75 0.74
CA ASP A 8 -30.62 7.73 -0.30
C ASP A 8 -30.02 7.96 -1.70
N LEU A 9 -29.14 8.95 -1.83
CA LEU A 9 -28.45 9.23 -3.10
C LEU A 9 -27.50 8.08 -3.49
N ALA A 10 -26.78 7.49 -2.54
CA ALA A 10 -25.91 6.36 -2.79
C ALA A 10 -26.71 5.10 -3.24
N ALA A 11 -27.90 4.90 -2.70
CA ALA A 11 -28.80 3.83 -3.13
C ALA A 11 -29.28 4.03 -4.58
N LEU A 12 -29.63 5.28 -4.95
CA LEU A 12 -30.01 5.60 -6.32
C LEU A 12 -28.82 5.47 -7.30
N ASP A 13 -27.61 5.85 -6.86
CA ASP A 13 -26.40 5.68 -7.66
C ASP A 13 -26.07 4.19 -7.88
N ALA A 14 -26.22 3.35 -6.85
CA ALA A 14 -25.96 1.92 -6.92
C ALA A 14 -26.81 1.19 -7.97
N VAL A 15 -28.02 1.71 -8.26
CA VAL A 15 -28.93 1.18 -9.30
C VAL A 15 -28.89 1.99 -10.60
N GLY A 16 -27.96 2.93 -10.72
CA GLY A 16 -27.78 3.73 -11.94
C GLY A 16 -28.88 4.75 -12.20
N ALA A 17 -29.62 5.17 -11.18
CA ALA A 17 -30.77 6.08 -11.30
C ALA A 17 -30.39 7.58 -11.22
N LEU A 18 -29.12 7.93 -10.91
CA LEU A 18 -28.67 9.30 -10.85
C LEU A 18 -28.22 9.85 -12.21
N SER A 19 -28.52 11.13 -12.45
CA SER A 19 -27.91 11.91 -13.52
C SER A 19 -26.42 12.17 -13.26
N ARG A 20 -25.65 12.60 -14.27
CA ARG A 20 -24.21 12.90 -14.13
C ARG A 20 -23.94 14.01 -13.11
N ASP A 21 -24.79 15.02 -13.06
CA ASP A 21 -24.62 16.15 -12.13
C ASP A 21 -24.90 15.72 -10.69
N GLU A 22 -25.90 14.86 -10.48
CA GLU A 22 -26.20 14.28 -9.17
C GLU A 22 -25.08 13.34 -8.71
N GLN A 23 -24.49 12.53 -9.60
CA GLN A 23 -23.32 11.71 -9.29
C GLN A 23 -22.10 12.54 -8.87
N GLN A 24 -21.83 13.66 -9.54
CA GLN A 24 -20.75 14.56 -9.15
C GLN A 24 -21.01 15.18 -7.78
N THR A 25 -22.26 15.58 -7.52
CA THR A 25 -22.66 16.13 -6.24
C THR A 25 -22.50 15.11 -5.11
N LEU A 26 -22.92 13.87 -5.35
CA LEU A 26 -22.77 12.76 -4.41
C LEU A 26 -21.29 12.48 -4.10
N ARG A 27 -20.44 12.36 -5.11
CA ARG A 27 -18.99 12.12 -4.93
C ARG A 27 -18.35 13.21 -4.07
N ALA A 28 -18.59 14.48 -4.39
CA ALA A 28 -18.06 15.58 -3.61
C ALA A 28 -18.60 15.62 -2.15
N ALA A 29 -19.78 15.09 -1.92
CA ALA A 29 -20.36 14.99 -0.58
C ALA A 29 -19.78 13.80 0.20
N ILE A 30 -19.54 12.66 -0.43
CA ILE A 30 -18.86 11.48 0.17
C ILE A 30 -17.45 11.83 0.63
N GLU A 31 -16.68 12.59 -0.18
CA GLU A 31 -15.33 13.03 0.19
C GLU A 31 -15.29 13.83 1.50
N ARG A 32 -16.37 14.58 1.80
CA ARG A 32 -16.50 15.42 3.01
C ARG A 32 -17.23 14.74 4.16
N ALA A 33 -17.76 13.53 3.93
CA ALA A 33 -18.51 12.79 4.93
C ALA A 33 -17.57 12.26 6.02
N ASP A 34 -18.10 12.05 7.21
CA ASP A 34 -17.39 11.39 8.29
C ASP A 34 -17.11 9.89 7.98
N PRO A 35 -16.16 9.26 8.68
CA PRO A 35 -15.80 7.88 8.41
C PRO A 35 -16.94 6.87 8.57
N ALA A 36 -17.86 7.09 9.51
CA ALA A 36 -18.99 6.17 9.74
C ALA A 36 -19.97 6.23 8.56
N THR A 37 -20.31 7.43 8.11
CA THR A 37 -21.17 7.63 6.92
C THR A 37 -20.54 7.00 5.67
N ARG A 38 -19.22 7.12 5.47
CA ARG A 38 -18.54 6.46 4.34
C ARG A 38 -18.61 4.95 4.43
N GLN A 39 -18.42 4.39 5.62
CA GLN A 39 -18.52 2.94 5.85
C GLN A 39 -19.93 2.41 5.53
N ASP A 40 -20.99 3.13 5.90
CA ASP A 40 -22.36 2.75 5.60
C ASP A 40 -22.65 2.80 4.10
N ILE A 41 -22.10 3.78 3.38
CA ILE A 41 -22.20 3.88 1.92
C ILE A 41 -21.45 2.72 1.25
N ASP A 42 -20.23 2.40 1.69
CA ASP A 42 -19.46 1.27 1.17
C ASP A 42 -20.20 -0.07 1.38
N ALA A 43 -20.82 -0.27 2.55
CA ALA A 43 -21.63 -1.43 2.84
C ALA A 43 -22.85 -1.53 1.91
N LEU A 44 -23.51 -0.42 1.63
CA LEU A 44 -24.65 -0.35 0.71
C LEU A 44 -24.24 -0.72 -0.73
N TYR A 45 -23.12 -0.21 -1.23
CA TYR A 45 -22.59 -0.58 -2.55
C TYR A 45 -22.20 -2.06 -2.61
N ALA A 46 -21.62 -2.61 -1.54
CA ALA A 46 -21.26 -4.03 -1.47
C ALA A 46 -22.50 -4.93 -1.56
N VAL A 47 -23.55 -4.64 -0.82
CA VAL A 47 -24.83 -5.37 -0.89
C VAL A 47 -25.47 -5.25 -2.27
N SER A 48 -25.44 -4.07 -2.88
CA SER A 48 -25.98 -3.87 -4.23
C SER A 48 -25.23 -4.68 -5.29
N ALA A 49 -23.90 -4.77 -5.16
CA ALA A 49 -23.05 -5.58 -6.04
C ALA A 49 -23.31 -7.09 -5.86
N GLU A 50 -23.53 -7.56 -4.63
CA GLU A 50 -23.90 -8.95 -4.34
C GLU A 50 -25.26 -9.31 -4.94
N LEU A 51 -26.25 -8.42 -4.80
CA LEU A 51 -27.58 -8.62 -5.38
C LEU A 51 -27.52 -8.66 -6.91
N ALA A 52 -26.75 -7.78 -7.55
CA ALA A 52 -26.55 -7.77 -8.99
C ALA A 52 -25.84 -9.04 -9.49
N ALA A 53 -24.92 -9.60 -8.70
CA ALA A 53 -24.23 -10.85 -9.00
C ALA A 53 -25.13 -12.09 -8.81
N ALA A 54 -26.11 -12.04 -7.89
CA ALA A 54 -27.02 -13.14 -7.62
C ALA A 54 -28.03 -13.39 -8.76
N ASP A 55 -28.38 -12.39 -9.56
CA ASP A 55 -29.26 -12.51 -10.73
C ASP A 55 -28.61 -13.11 -11.99
N GLY A 56 -27.35 -13.50 -11.90
CA GLY A 56 -26.74 -14.63 -12.59
C GLY A 56 -26.33 -14.44 -14.05
N GLU A 57 -26.59 -13.36 -14.73
CA GLU A 57 -26.02 -13.13 -16.07
C GLU A 57 -25.06 -11.93 -16.04
N GLY A 58 -23.78 -12.22 -15.99
CA GLY A 58 -22.76 -11.20 -16.27
C GLY A 58 -22.99 -10.56 -17.65
N PRO A 59 -22.38 -9.38 -17.91
CA PRO A 59 -22.53 -8.71 -19.19
C PRO A 59 -22.15 -9.64 -20.34
N SER A 60 -22.95 -9.62 -21.42
CA SER A 60 -22.68 -10.44 -22.59
C SER A 60 -21.24 -10.16 -23.09
N PRO A 61 -20.56 -11.15 -23.71
CA PRO A 61 -19.22 -10.94 -24.27
C PRO A 61 -19.16 -9.70 -25.17
N GLN A 62 -20.20 -9.47 -25.97
CA GLN A 62 -20.30 -8.30 -26.87
C GLN A 62 -20.37 -6.98 -26.09
N LEU A 63 -21.09 -6.94 -24.96
CA LEU A 63 -21.15 -5.73 -24.13
C LEU A 63 -19.80 -5.47 -23.44
N ARG A 64 -19.16 -6.53 -22.95
CA ARG A 64 -17.81 -6.46 -22.38
C ARG A 64 -16.81 -5.91 -23.37
N ASP A 65 -16.79 -6.44 -24.61
CA ASP A 65 -15.89 -6.01 -25.66
C ASP A 65 -16.12 -4.55 -26.05
N ARG A 66 -17.39 -4.11 -26.09
CA ARG A 66 -17.75 -2.71 -26.36
C ARG A 66 -17.27 -1.77 -25.23
N ILE A 67 -17.42 -2.17 -23.97
CA ILE A 67 -16.96 -1.38 -22.83
C ILE A 67 -15.42 -1.27 -22.86
N LEU A 68 -14.72 -2.38 -23.11
CA LEU A 68 -13.27 -2.39 -23.22
C LEU A 68 -12.79 -1.53 -24.40
N ALA A 69 -13.39 -1.66 -25.57
CA ALA A 69 -13.06 -0.85 -26.74
C ALA A 69 -13.28 0.65 -26.46
N TYR A 70 -14.42 1.02 -25.88
CA TYR A 70 -14.70 2.39 -25.48
C TYR A 70 -13.70 2.93 -24.46
N SER A 71 -13.37 2.13 -23.44
CA SER A 71 -12.40 2.51 -22.41
C SER A 71 -10.99 2.69 -22.98
N LEU A 72 -10.57 1.85 -23.93
CA LEU A 72 -9.27 1.97 -24.60
C LEU A 72 -9.23 3.17 -25.54
N GLU A 73 -10.32 3.44 -26.26
CA GLU A 73 -10.42 4.58 -27.19
C GLU A 73 -10.46 5.93 -26.46
N HIS A 74 -11.09 5.95 -25.26
CA HIS A 74 -11.25 7.16 -24.44
C HIS A 74 -10.31 7.18 -23.23
N ALA A 75 -9.44 6.18 -23.08
CA ALA A 75 -8.36 6.24 -22.11
C ALA A 75 -7.51 7.46 -22.46
N ALA A 76 -7.51 8.46 -21.60
CA ALA A 76 -6.53 9.52 -21.70
C ALA A 76 -5.16 8.86 -21.78
N THR A 77 -4.36 9.20 -22.78
CA THR A 77 -2.97 8.74 -22.87
C THR A 77 -2.35 9.00 -21.50
N PRO A 78 -1.90 7.97 -20.81
CA PRO A 78 -1.30 8.20 -19.49
C PRO A 78 -0.22 9.25 -19.66
N PRO A 79 -0.14 10.25 -18.77
CA PRO A 79 0.88 11.27 -18.86
C PRO A 79 2.22 10.57 -18.98
N GLN A 80 3.00 10.90 -20.01
CA GLN A 80 4.36 10.37 -20.12
C GLN A 80 5.11 10.80 -18.86
N PRO A 81 5.78 9.87 -18.15
CA PRO A 81 6.51 10.23 -16.97
C PRO A 81 7.54 11.30 -17.33
N THR A 82 7.41 12.47 -16.71
CA THR A 82 8.35 13.59 -16.88
C THR A 82 9.63 13.39 -16.06
N THR A 83 9.65 12.36 -15.22
CA THR A 83 10.76 11.97 -14.36
C THR A 83 11.24 10.57 -14.73
N PRO A 84 12.49 10.20 -14.42
CA PRO A 84 13.00 8.86 -14.65
C PRO A 84 12.08 7.80 -14.03
N PHE A 85 11.73 6.81 -14.82
CA PHE A 85 10.94 5.66 -14.39
C PHE A 85 11.81 4.42 -14.52
N TRP A 86 11.99 3.65 -13.44
CA TRP A 86 12.85 2.47 -13.43
C TRP A 86 12.17 1.26 -12.81
N PHE A 87 12.69 0.09 -13.12
CA PHE A 87 12.27 -1.17 -12.55
C PHE A 87 13.45 -1.85 -11.86
N THR A 88 13.19 -2.45 -10.71
CA THR A 88 14.14 -3.32 -10.01
C THR A 88 13.60 -4.74 -10.00
N ARG A 89 14.36 -5.69 -10.56
CA ARG A 89 13.95 -7.10 -10.63
C ARG A 89 14.24 -7.81 -9.31
N ALA A 90 13.45 -8.85 -8.98
CA ALA A 90 13.54 -9.55 -7.71
C ALA A 90 14.95 -10.11 -7.40
N HIS A 91 15.63 -10.62 -8.41
CA HIS A 91 16.93 -11.28 -8.30
C HIS A 91 18.14 -10.35 -8.48
N GLU A 92 17.93 -9.07 -8.82
CA GLU A 92 18.99 -8.10 -9.10
C GLU A 92 19.22 -7.15 -7.94
N GLY A 93 20.42 -6.54 -7.86
CA GLY A 93 20.73 -5.42 -6.96
C GLY A 93 20.96 -5.81 -5.49
N TRP A 94 21.02 -7.11 -5.17
CA TRP A 94 21.35 -7.54 -3.82
C TRP A 94 22.84 -7.35 -3.52
N GLN A 95 23.13 -6.76 -2.37
CA GLN A 95 24.46 -6.48 -1.86
C GLN A 95 24.65 -7.10 -0.48
N LYS A 96 25.89 -7.46 -0.14
CA LYS A 96 26.22 -7.93 1.21
C LYS A 96 26.27 -6.75 2.17
N HIS A 97 25.59 -6.86 3.28
CA HIS A 97 25.75 -5.96 4.40
C HIS A 97 27.05 -6.29 5.15
N PRO A 98 27.70 -5.31 5.82
CA PRO A 98 28.85 -5.59 6.68
C PRO A 98 28.55 -6.60 7.80
N LEU A 99 27.31 -6.66 8.27
CA LEU A 99 26.87 -7.66 9.25
C LEU A 99 26.76 -9.05 8.61
N PRO A 100 27.33 -10.11 9.25
CA PRO A 100 27.23 -11.47 8.75
C PRO A 100 25.78 -11.96 8.63
N GLY A 101 25.46 -12.63 7.54
CA GLY A 101 24.12 -13.17 7.31
C GLY A 101 23.08 -12.13 6.89
N VAL A 102 23.48 -10.90 6.65
CA VAL A 102 22.58 -9.83 6.21
C VAL A 102 22.91 -9.43 4.77
N MET A 103 21.87 -9.26 3.97
CA MET A 103 21.93 -8.69 2.62
C MET A 103 20.90 -7.58 2.49
N PHE A 104 21.19 -6.59 1.67
CA PHE A 104 20.26 -5.51 1.38
C PHE A 104 20.16 -5.24 -0.11
N LYS A 105 19.11 -4.56 -0.50
CA LYS A 105 18.84 -4.15 -1.88
C LYS A 105 18.11 -2.81 -1.85
N ALA A 106 18.76 -1.78 -2.36
CA ALA A 106 18.10 -0.49 -2.53
C ALA A 106 17.04 -0.57 -3.64
N LEU A 107 15.83 -0.19 -3.33
CA LEU A 107 14.72 -0.06 -4.28
C LEU A 107 14.62 1.36 -4.80
N ALA A 108 14.77 2.35 -3.91
CA ALA A 108 14.78 3.77 -4.24
C ALA A 108 15.66 4.53 -3.24
N VAL A 109 16.34 5.56 -3.72
CA VAL A 109 17.06 6.54 -2.90
C VAL A 109 16.55 7.91 -3.32
N ASP A 110 15.99 8.64 -2.38
CA ASP A 110 15.49 10.01 -2.57
C ASP A 110 16.35 10.99 -1.76
N GLU A 111 17.37 11.50 -2.41
CA GLU A 111 18.30 12.45 -1.78
C GLU A 111 17.60 13.76 -1.39
N ALA A 112 16.60 14.18 -2.16
CA ALA A 112 15.88 15.43 -1.89
C ALA A 112 15.00 15.32 -0.64
N ARG A 113 14.45 14.14 -0.36
CA ARG A 113 13.68 13.85 0.85
C ARG A 113 14.53 13.28 1.97
N GLY A 114 15.76 12.91 1.71
CA GLY A 114 16.67 12.32 2.68
C GLY A 114 16.26 10.93 3.15
N VAL A 115 15.62 10.12 2.27
CA VAL A 115 15.14 8.77 2.60
C VAL A 115 15.59 7.72 1.60
N ALA A 116 15.74 6.48 2.08
CA ALA A 116 15.97 5.30 1.27
C ALA A 116 14.88 4.25 1.53
N THR A 117 14.45 3.58 0.46
CA THR A 117 13.57 2.41 0.52
C THR A 117 14.38 1.18 0.09
N LEU A 118 14.43 0.18 0.95
CA LEU A 118 15.24 -1.02 0.72
C LEU A 118 14.49 -2.30 1.09
N LEU A 119 14.98 -3.41 0.54
CA LEU A 119 14.75 -4.73 1.10
C LEU A 119 15.97 -5.13 1.93
N LEU A 120 15.72 -5.66 3.12
CA LEU A 120 16.73 -6.28 3.95
C LEU A 120 16.42 -7.76 4.08
N LYS A 121 17.43 -8.61 3.83
CA LYS A 121 17.38 -10.04 4.12
C LYS A 121 18.24 -10.34 5.32
N VAL A 122 17.64 -10.94 6.34
CA VAL A 122 18.29 -11.39 7.56
C VAL A 122 18.29 -12.91 7.55
N GLY A 123 19.47 -13.53 7.60
CA GLY A 123 19.58 -14.99 7.65
C GLY A 123 19.15 -15.57 8.99
N PRO A 124 18.87 -16.89 9.06
CA PRO A 124 18.54 -17.55 10.32
C PRO A 124 19.65 -17.37 11.37
N GLY A 125 19.26 -16.94 12.56
CA GLY A 125 20.17 -16.68 13.67
C GLY A 125 21.02 -15.42 13.53
N ALA A 126 20.82 -14.61 12.49
CA ALA A 126 21.51 -13.34 12.38
C ALA A 126 20.97 -12.33 13.40
N VAL A 127 21.88 -11.48 13.85
CA VAL A 127 21.57 -10.44 14.83
C VAL A 127 21.93 -9.08 14.24
N TYR A 128 20.94 -8.21 14.12
CA TYR A 128 21.18 -6.80 13.82
C TYR A 128 21.41 -6.06 15.14
N PRO A 129 22.51 -5.32 15.30
CA PRO A 129 22.88 -4.76 16.58
C PRO A 129 21.94 -3.65 17.04
N PRO A 130 21.94 -3.30 18.34
CA PRO A 130 21.26 -2.12 18.85
C PRO A 130 21.73 -0.87 18.10
N HIS A 131 20.81 0.02 17.78
CA HIS A 131 21.12 1.29 17.12
C HIS A 131 20.07 2.36 17.45
N GLU A 132 20.42 3.58 17.12
CA GLU A 132 19.55 4.76 17.20
C GLU A 132 19.15 5.17 15.78
N HIS A 133 17.92 5.61 15.61
CA HIS A 133 17.41 6.06 14.33
C HIS A 133 17.65 7.56 14.15
N SER A 134 18.41 7.94 13.12
CA SER A 134 18.64 9.36 12.82
C SER A 134 17.41 10.03 12.19
N GLY A 135 16.50 9.25 11.64
CA GLY A 135 15.19 9.66 11.11
C GLY A 135 14.13 8.64 11.46
N HIS A 136 12.95 8.76 10.84
CA HIS A 136 11.93 7.74 10.97
C HIS A 136 12.35 6.45 10.27
N GLU A 137 12.04 5.31 10.88
CA GLU A 137 12.15 3.99 10.25
C GLU A 137 10.77 3.33 10.18
N GLU A 138 10.46 2.79 9.02
CA GLU A 138 9.28 1.97 8.78
C GLU A 138 9.74 0.59 8.33
N CYS A 139 9.27 -0.45 9.00
CA CYS A 139 9.63 -1.84 8.72
C CYS A 139 8.38 -2.69 8.52
N TYR A 140 8.27 -3.30 7.34
CA TYR A 140 7.19 -4.22 7.00
C TYR A 140 7.76 -5.62 6.74
N VAL A 141 7.28 -6.62 7.44
CA VAL A 141 7.73 -8.02 7.28
C VAL A 141 7.05 -8.64 6.05
N ILE A 142 7.86 -9.04 5.07
CA ILE A 142 7.40 -9.72 3.84
C ILE A 142 7.38 -11.23 4.03
N GLU A 143 8.48 -11.78 4.61
CA GLU A 143 8.67 -13.20 4.83
C GLU A 143 9.45 -13.44 6.12
N GLY A 144 9.25 -14.61 6.74
CA GLY A 144 10.00 -15.04 7.90
C GLY A 144 9.53 -14.43 9.21
N ASP A 145 10.46 -14.24 10.13
CA ASP A 145 10.17 -13.72 11.47
C ASP A 145 11.23 -12.71 11.90
N VAL A 146 10.79 -11.71 12.65
CA VAL A 146 11.64 -10.67 13.25
C VAL A 146 11.25 -10.52 14.70
N GLU A 147 12.22 -10.51 15.62
CA GLU A 147 12.02 -10.17 17.01
C GLU A 147 12.74 -8.86 17.33
N VAL A 148 11.99 -7.87 17.80
CA VAL A 148 12.48 -6.56 18.22
C VAL A 148 11.71 -6.10 19.46
N MET A 149 12.43 -5.57 20.48
CA MET A 149 11.85 -5.12 21.76
C MET A 149 10.94 -6.16 22.44
N GLY A 150 11.26 -7.46 22.30
CA GLY A 150 10.46 -8.55 22.87
C GLY A 150 9.15 -8.83 22.13
N GLN A 151 8.94 -8.21 20.99
CA GLN A 151 7.81 -8.49 20.10
C GLN A 151 8.27 -9.32 18.91
N ARG A 152 7.56 -10.43 18.63
CA ARG A 152 7.79 -11.25 17.45
C ARG A 152 6.80 -10.84 16.35
N LEU A 153 7.35 -10.47 15.21
CA LEU A 153 6.63 -10.02 14.03
C LEU A 153 6.77 -11.06 12.91
N GLY A 154 5.70 -11.32 12.19
CA GLY A 154 5.62 -12.21 11.04
C GLY A 154 5.15 -11.49 9.78
N PRO A 155 4.94 -12.22 8.66
CA PRO A 155 4.52 -11.65 7.40
C PRO A 155 3.21 -10.85 7.53
N GLY A 156 3.25 -9.59 7.06
CA GLY A 156 2.13 -8.65 7.18
C GLY A 156 2.22 -7.73 8.38
N ASP A 157 3.08 -8.01 9.36
CA ASP A 157 3.28 -7.14 10.51
C ASP A 157 4.18 -5.95 10.16
N PHE A 158 4.02 -4.89 10.92
CA PHE A 158 4.68 -3.62 10.70
C PHE A 158 5.13 -3.02 12.03
N HIS A 159 6.29 -2.36 12.04
CA HIS A 159 6.66 -1.45 13.12
C HIS A 159 7.17 -0.12 12.58
N HIS A 160 7.04 0.91 13.39
CA HIS A 160 7.53 2.24 13.14
C HIS A 160 8.42 2.68 14.29
N ALA A 161 9.51 3.34 13.97
CA ALA A 161 10.40 3.98 14.92
C ALA A 161 10.52 5.48 14.61
N ASP A 162 10.30 6.32 15.61
CA ASP A 162 10.46 7.77 15.49
C ASP A 162 11.93 8.17 15.43
N ALA A 163 12.22 9.29 14.78
CA ALA A 163 13.54 9.90 14.80
C ALA A 163 14.06 10.14 16.22
N GLY A 164 15.30 9.76 16.50
CA GLY A 164 15.93 9.81 17.81
C GLY A 164 15.50 8.68 18.76
N SER A 165 14.66 7.74 18.29
CA SER A 165 14.38 6.53 19.05
C SER A 165 15.51 5.52 18.90
N ALA A 166 15.60 4.57 19.84
CA ALA A 166 16.58 3.50 19.81
C ALA A 166 15.95 2.17 20.25
N HIS A 167 16.43 1.08 19.73
CA HIS A 167 16.03 -0.25 20.19
C HIS A 167 17.24 -1.18 20.40
N GLY A 168 17.00 -2.28 21.10
CA GLY A 168 17.95 -3.37 21.27
C GLY A 168 18.18 -4.14 19.97
N SER A 169 18.87 -5.26 20.06
CA SER A 169 19.11 -6.11 18.88
C SER A 169 17.79 -6.55 18.25
N LEU A 170 17.78 -6.58 16.92
CA LEU A 170 16.78 -7.26 16.12
C LEU A 170 17.34 -8.64 15.76
N THR A 171 16.53 -9.67 15.95
CA THR A 171 16.91 -11.07 15.65
C THR A 171 15.88 -11.73 14.76
N SER A 172 16.30 -12.82 14.10
CA SER A 172 15.38 -13.68 13.34
C SER A 172 15.79 -15.14 13.60
N GLU A 173 14.83 -15.96 13.98
CA GLU A 173 15.06 -17.38 14.21
C GLU A 173 15.17 -18.17 12.89
N HIS A 174 14.30 -17.89 11.95
CA HIS A 174 14.17 -18.64 10.70
C HIS A 174 14.70 -17.86 9.46
N GLY A 175 15.11 -16.63 9.66
CA GLY A 175 15.40 -15.68 8.59
C GLY A 175 14.19 -14.85 8.23
N ALA A 176 14.44 -13.66 7.70
CA ALA A 176 13.39 -12.72 7.30
C ALA A 176 13.77 -11.96 6.03
N THR A 177 12.72 -11.51 5.33
CA THR A 177 12.81 -10.45 4.32
C THR A 177 11.87 -9.34 4.75
N VAL A 178 12.42 -8.13 4.90
CA VAL A 178 11.64 -6.95 5.30
C VAL A 178 11.79 -5.83 4.27
N LEU A 179 10.76 -5.03 4.13
CA LEU A 179 10.82 -3.73 3.45
C LEU A 179 11.09 -2.67 4.51
N LEU A 180 12.09 -1.84 4.26
CA LEU A 180 12.46 -0.72 5.11
C LEU A 180 12.31 0.59 4.36
N VAL A 181 11.81 1.62 5.05
CA VAL A 181 11.97 3.02 4.67
C VAL A 181 12.73 3.69 5.81
N VAL A 182 13.92 4.19 5.51
CA VAL A 182 14.87 4.70 6.52
C VAL A 182 15.42 6.06 6.13
N ALA A 183 15.93 6.80 7.09
CA ALA A 183 16.71 7.99 6.80
C ALA A 183 17.94 7.63 5.94
N LEU A 184 18.26 8.47 4.97
CA LEU A 184 19.40 8.25 4.07
C LEU A 184 20.73 8.13 4.82
N SER A 185 20.90 8.85 5.94
CA SER A 185 22.04 8.75 6.83
C SER A 185 22.21 7.37 7.44
N ASP A 186 21.12 6.69 7.78
CA ASP A 186 21.14 5.34 8.37
C ASP A 186 21.43 4.27 7.30
N TYR A 187 21.10 4.56 6.04
CA TYR A 187 21.44 3.70 4.91
C TYR A 187 22.92 3.77 4.50
N LEU A 188 23.55 4.94 4.68
CA LEU A 188 24.93 5.19 4.23
C LEU A 188 26.01 4.86 5.30
N ASN A 189 25.60 4.57 6.53
CA ASN A 189 26.47 4.19 7.64
C ASN A 189 26.39 2.70 7.91
#